data_b208c787108e056aea5adf192aefd960
#
_entry.id   b208c787108e056aea5adf192aefd960
#
_cell.length_a   1.000
_cell.length_b   1.000
_cell.length_c   1.000
_cell.angle_alpha   90.00
_cell.angle_beta   90.00
_cell.angle_gamma   90.00
#
_symmetry.space_group_name_H-M   'P 1'
#
loop_
_entity.id
_entity.type
_entity.pdbx_description
1 polymer ?
#
loop_
_entity_poly.entity_id
_entity_poly.type
_entity_poly.pdbx_seq_one_letter_code
_entity_poly.pdbx_strand_id
1 'polypeptide(L)'
;MTATAQAPAPAAELQRVARTEGLVPALGLLLEAHGAALPLGPTGHALLPERDAAPDPVRRYPLPGGAVVLVHDPRAVRDGARAVDQAALLRLRLGLLQGLRDDCVAHLAERASGESTVLLQQLVKGQLAEALGHQLELAALLDATAPRELTGPVLRDLHSQVTAVGRVLLRLLGAHGFLADGPGATAHVSELLADVYLHAEEAR
;
A
#
# COMPACT_ATOMS: atom_id res chain seq x y z
N MET A 1 -30.92 -17.52 -6.51
CA MET A 1 -30.38 -16.18 -6.33
C MET A 1 -28.94 -16.21 -6.82
N THR A 2 -28.71 -15.78 -8.05
CA THR A 2 -27.38 -15.70 -8.68
C THR A 2 -26.70 -14.46 -8.14
N ALA A 3 -25.65 -14.64 -7.33
CA ALA A 3 -24.78 -13.54 -6.94
C ALA A 3 -24.11 -13.01 -8.21
N THR A 4 -24.45 -11.79 -8.60
CA THR A 4 -23.78 -11.06 -9.66
C THR A 4 -22.35 -10.81 -9.20
N ALA A 5 -21.38 -11.53 -9.78
CA ALA A 5 -19.97 -11.24 -9.56
C ALA A 5 -19.71 -9.81 -10.03
N GLN A 6 -19.49 -8.91 -9.09
CA GLN A 6 -19.14 -7.54 -9.36
C GLN A 6 -17.80 -7.53 -10.10
N ALA A 7 -17.72 -6.83 -11.24
CA ALA A 7 -16.47 -6.71 -11.97
C ALA A 7 -15.40 -6.08 -11.05
N PRO A 8 -14.14 -6.56 -11.10
CA PRO A 8 -13.08 -6.01 -10.27
C PRO A 8 -12.99 -4.50 -10.46
N ALA A 9 -12.84 -3.78 -9.36
CA ALA A 9 -12.68 -2.32 -9.42
C ALA A 9 -11.53 -1.98 -10.39
N PRO A 10 -11.71 -1.04 -11.32
CA PRO A 10 -10.65 -0.67 -12.23
C PRO A 10 -9.38 -0.34 -11.44
N ALA A 11 -8.23 -0.85 -11.85
CA ALA A 11 -6.97 -0.65 -11.15
C ALA A 11 -6.66 0.83 -10.88
N ALA A 12 -7.09 1.71 -11.77
CA ALA A 12 -7.02 3.17 -11.61
C ALA A 12 -7.87 3.68 -10.45
N GLU A 13 -9.06 3.11 -10.23
CA GLU A 13 -9.95 3.49 -9.13
C GLU A 13 -9.36 3.07 -7.78
N LEU A 14 -8.82 1.87 -7.69
CA LEU A 14 -8.13 1.39 -6.49
C LEU A 14 -6.95 2.31 -6.11
N GLN A 15 -6.13 2.69 -7.09
CA GLN A 15 -5.01 3.61 -6.88
C GLN A 15 -5.50 4.99 -6.44
N ARG A 16 -6.57 5.51 -7.06
CA ARG A 16 -7.18 6.80 -6.70
C ARG A 16 -7.68 6.79 -5.26
N VAL A 17 -8.47 5.78 -4.88
CA VAL A 17 -9.02 5.66 -3.52
C VAL A 17 -7.89 5.54 -2.49
N ALA A 18 -6.87 4.73 -2.78
CA ALA A 18 -5.70 4.61 -1.91
C ALA A 18 -5.00 5.96 -1.70
N ARG A 19 -4.89 6.80 -2.75
CA ARG A 19 -4.26 8.12 -2.67
C ARG A 19 -5.11 9.13 -1.88
N THR A 20 -6.43 9.17 -2.10
CA THR A 20 -7.29 10.26 -1.60
C THR A 20 -8.08 9.91 -0.34
N GLU A 21 -8.35 8.64 -0.10
CA GLU A 21 -9.19 8.15 0.99
C GLU A 21 -8.40 7.25 1.96
N GLY A 22 -7.21 6.80 1.56
CA GLY A 22 -6.30 6.05 2.39
C GLY A 22 -6.44 4.53 2.30
N LEU A 23 -5.72 3.85 3.21
CA LEU A 23 -5.56 2.39 3.15
C LEU A 23 -6.85 1.62 3.44
N VAL A 24 -7.62 2.02 4.45
CA VAL A 24 -8.77 1.22 4.90
C VAL A 24 -9.84 1.06 3.80
N PRO A 25 -10.32 2.13 3.13
CA PRO A 25 -11.26 2.00 2.03
C PRO A 25 -10.66 1.30 0.80
N ALA A 26 -9.38 1.57 0.47
CA ALA A 26 -8.72 0.91 -0.67
C ALA A 26 -8.57 -0.60 -0.46
N LEU A 27 -8.24 -1.02 0.76
CA LEU A 27 -8.16 -2.44 1.10
C LEU A 27 -9.54 -3.11 1.01
N GLY A 28 -10.60 -2.43 1.43
CA GLY A 28 -11.98 -2.91 1.25
C GLY A 28 -12.29 -3.16 -0.23
N LEU A 29 -11.99 -2.22 -1.12
CA LEU A 29 -12.19 -2.39 -2.57
C LEU A 29 -11.38 -3.56 -3.15
N LEU A 30 -10.13 -3.73 -2.71
CA LEU A 30 -9.29 -4.85 -3.14
C LEU A 30 -9.92 -6.19 -2.76
N LEU A 31 -10.44 -6.29 -1.54
CA LEU A 31 -11.08 -7.51 -1.02
C LEU A 31 -12.43 -7.79 -1.69
N GLU A 32 -13.25 -6.78 -1.92
CA GLU A 32 -14.51 -6.90 -2.67
C GLU A 32 -14.26 -7.46 -4.08
N ALA A 33 -13.23 -6.96 -4.77
CA ALA A 33 -12.84 -7.45 -6.09
C ALA A 33 -12.31 -8.90 -6.05
N HIS A 34 -11.76 -9.34 -4.92
CA HIS A 34 -11.31 -10.71 -4.74
C HIS A 34 -12.46 -11.71 -4.58
N GLY A 35 -13.62 -11.26 -4.08
CA GLY A 35 -14.83 -12.06 -3.88
C GLY A 35 -14.96 -12.61 -2.46
N ALA A 36 -15.82 -13.63 -2.27
CA ALA A 36 -16.19 -14.11 -0.94
C ALA A 36 -15.08 -14.88 -0.19
N ALA A 37 -14.07 -15.37 -0.90
CA ALA A 37 -12.94 -16.08 -0.27
C ALA A 37 -11.92 -15.05 0.24
N LEU A 38 -11.49 -15.22 1.49
CA LEU A 38 -10.44 -14.38 2.06
C LEU A 38 -9.10 -14.63 1.33
N PRO A 39 -8.45 -13.61 0.74
CA PRO A 39 -7.12 -13.78 0.18
C PRO A 39 -6.11 -13.93 1.31
N LEU A 40 -5.47 -15.08 1.37
CA LEU A 40 -4.42 -15.35 2.34
C LEU A 40 -3.06 -15.31 1.66
N GLY A 41 -2.10 -14.75 2.34
CA GLY A 41 -0.71 -14.84 1.94
C GLY A 41 -0.16 -16.27 2.13
N PRO A 42 1.06 -16.54 1.65
CA PRO A 42 1.66 -17.87 1.66
C PRO A 42 1.82 -18.47 3.06
N THR A 43 1.86 -17.64 4.08
CA THR A 43 1.96 -18.06 5.50
C THR A 43 0.61 -18.14 6.21
N GLY A 44 -0.51 -18.03 5.48
CA GLY A 44 -1.86 -18.08 6.05
C GLY A 44 -2.31 -16.79 6.76
N HIS A 45 -1.60 -15.69 6.53
CA HIS A 45 -1.98 -14.39 7.06
C HIS A 45 -2.76 -13.57 6.04
N ALA A 46 -3.66 -12.70 6.53
CA ALA A 46 -4.30 -11.66 5.74
C ALA A 46 -4.42 -10.36 6.52
N LEU A 47 -4.50 -9.26 5.78
CA LEU A 47 -4.81 -7.93 6.32
C LEU A 47 -6.20 -7.51 5.84
N LEU A 48 -7.05 -7.12 6.78
CA LEU A 48 -8.45 -6.77 6.56
C LEU A 48 -8.78 -5.44 7.21
N PRO A 49 -9.73 -4.66 6.64
CA PRO A 49 -10.42 -3.64 7.44
C PRO A 49 -11.04 -4.28 8.68
N GLU A 50 -10.93 -3.62 9.84
CA GLU A 50 -11.43 -4.17 11.11
C GLU A 50 -12.90 -4.57 11.06
N ARG A 51 -13.72 -3.82 10.31
CA ARG A 51 -15.16 -4.10 10.12
C ARG A 51 -15.46 -5.45 9.46
N ASP A 52 -14.49 -5.99 8.71
CA ASP A 52 -14.63 -7.20 7.89
C ASP A 52 -13.97 -8.41 8.57
N ALA A 53 -13.38 -8.22 9.75
CA ALA A 53 -12.65 -9.25 10.46
C ALA A 53 -13.57 -10.08 11.38
N ALA A 54 -13.23 -11.37 11.50
CA ALA A 54 -13.78 -12.22 12.54
C ALA A 54 -13.29 -11.75 13.94
N PRO A 55 -14.02 -12.05 15.01
CA PRO A 55 -13.53 -11.76 16.37
C PRO A 55 -12.22 -12.53 16.60
N ASP A 56 -11.25 -11.85 17.20
CA ASP A 56 -9.93 -12.38 17.58
C ASP A 56 -8.80 -12.24 16.55
N PRO A 57 -8.45 -11.00 16.14
CA PRO A 57 -7.32 -10.77 15.24
C PRO A 57 -5.99 -11.00 15.97
N VAL A 58 -4.97 -11.42 15.20
CA VAL A 58 -3.58 -11.54 15.69
C VAL A 58 -3.04 -10.18 16.14
N ARG A 59 -3.34 -9.13 15.37
CA ARG A 59 -2.90 -7.77 15.67
C ARG A 59 -3.82 -6.73 15.03
N ARG A 60 -3.96 -5.59 15.70
CA ARG A 60 -4.72 -4.42 15.24
C ARG A 60 -3.76 -3.25 14.97
N TYR A 61 -3.98 -2.58 13.85
CA TYR A 61 -3.24 -1.39 13.44
C TYR A 61 -4.23 -0.23 13.28
N PRO A 62 -4.28 0.70 14.25
CA PRO A 62 -5.07 1.93 14.10
C PRO A 62 -4.48 2.79 12.97
N LEU A 63 -5.34 3.33 12.12
CA LEU A 63 -4.96 4.14 10.97
C LEU A 63 -5.93 5.31 10.81
N PRO A 64 -5.55 6.37 10.10
CA PRO A 64 -6.50 7.39 9.68
C PRO A 64 -7.68 6.74 8.94
N GLY A 65 -8.91 7.08 9.34
CA GLY A 65 -10.12 6.54 8.74
C GLY A 65 -10.54 5.15 9.21
N GLY A 66 -9.89 4.57 10.23
CA GLY A 66 -10.31 3.28 10.81
C GLY A 66 -9.15 2.42 11.32
N ALA A 67 -9.28 1.12 11.20
CA ALA A 67 -8.20 0.20 11.55
C ALA A 67 -8.11 -0.96 10.55
N VAL A 68 -6.91 -1.49 10.43
CA VAL A 68 -6.62 -2.74 9.73
C VAL A 68 -6.20 -3.78 10.76
N VAL A 69 -6.62 -5.01 10.57
CA VAL A 69 -6.27 -6.14 11.43
C VAL A 69 -5.55 -7.22 10.65
N LEU A 70 -4.56 -7.82 11.30
CA LEU A 70 -3.88 -9.01 10.83
C LEU A 70 -4.62 -10.23 11.37
N VAL A 71 -5.05 -11.12 10.49
CA VAL A 71 -5.64 -12.41 10.84
C VAL A 71 -4.75 -13.54 10.35
N HIS A 72 -4.90 -14.72 10.95
CA HIS A 72 -4.15 -15.92 10.58
C HIS A 72 -5.07 -17.13 10.54
N ASP A 73 -5.08 -17.82 9.39
CA ASP A 73 -5.75 -19.12 9.23
C ASP A 73 -4.77 -20.16 8.68
N PRO A 74 -4.21 -21.01 9.56
CA PRO A 74 -3.24 -22.02 9.14
C PRO A 74 -3.88 -23.18 8.34
N ARG A 75 -5.21 -23.32 8.34
CA ARG A 75 -5.91 -24.37 7.60
C ARG A 75 -6.04 -24.02 6.13
N ALA A 76 -6.28 -22.76 5.83
CA ALA A 76 -6.45 -22.28 4.47
C ALA A 76 -5.20 -22.39 3.60
N VAL A 77 -4.01 -22.42 4.20
CA VAL A 77 -2.74 -22.72 3.48
C VAL A 77 -2.78 -24.10 2.80
N ARG A 78 -3.46 -25.07 3.42
CA ARG A 78 -3.61 -26.44 2.90
C ARG A 78 -4.65 -26.57 1.80
N ASP A 79 -5.64 -25.69 1.82
CA ASP A 79 -6.82 -25.76 0.92
C ASP A 79 -6.62 -24.97 -0.38
N GLY A 80 -5.42 -24.42 -0.63
CA GLY A 80 -5.09 -23.66 -1.84
C GLY A 80 -5.80 -22.32 -1.90
N ALA A 81 -5.68 -21.51 -0.84
CA ALA A 81 -6.24 -20.17 -0.79
C ALA A 81 -5.88 -19.37 -2.04
N ARG A 82 -6.86 -18.66 -2.59
CA ARG A 82 -6.65 -17.83 -3.77
C ARG A 82 -5.74 -16.66 -3.42
N ALA A 83 -4.63 -16.52 -4.14
CA ALA A 83 -3.71 -15.41 -3.97
C ALA A 83 -4.35 -14.07 -4.33
N VAL A 84 -3.96 -13.00 -3.64
CA VAL A 84 -4.36 -11.64 -3.98
C VAL A 84 -3.81 -11.27 -5.36
N ASP A 85 -4.55 -10.45 -6.10
CA ASP A 85 -4.04 -9.86 -7.35
C ASP A 85 -2.86 -8.93 -7.02
N GLN A 86 -1.66 -9.35 -7.38
CA GLN A 86 -0.42 -8.65 -7.07
C GLN A 86 -0.30 -7.30 -7.80
N ALA A 87 -0.84 -7.19 -9.02
CA ALA A 87 -0.87 -5.92 -9.75
C ALA A 87 -1.81 -4.93 -9.06
N ALA A 88 -2.99 -5.39 -8.61
CA ALA A 88 -3.92 -4.58 -7.85
C ALA A 88 -3.32 -4.14 -6.50
N LEU A 89 -2.65 -5.05 -5.79
CA LEU A 89 -1.95 -4.73 -4.54
C LEU A 89 -0.86 -3.66 -4.75
N LEU A 90 -0.10 -3.77 -5.83
CA LEU A 90 0.94 -2.80 -6.15
C LEU A 90 0.33 -1.43 -6.50
N ARG A 91 -0.81 -1.39 -7.22
CA ARG A 91 -1.57 -0.16 -7.48
C ARG A 91 -2.07 0.50 -6.21
N LEU A 92 -2.60 -0.28 -5.28
CA LEU A 92 -3.00 0.22 -3.97
C LEU A 92 -1.82 0.88 -3.26
N ARG A 93 -0.69 0.19 -3.17
CA ARG A 93 0.52 0.70 -2.52
C ARG A 93 1.08 1.94 -3.21
N LEU A 94 1.05 1.99 -4.55
CA LEU A 94 1.44 3.18 -5.30
C LEU A 94 0.52 4.38 -5.00
N GLY A 95 -0.80 4.16 -4.89
CA GLY A 95 -1.75 5.19 -4.46
C GLY A 95 -1.43 5.75 -3.08
N LEU A 96 -1.16 4.88 -2.10
CA LEU A 96 -0.73 5.30 -0.75
C LEU A 96 0.57 6.12 -0.77
N LEU A 97 1.53 5.69 -1.60
CA LEU A 97 2.79 6.41 -1.77
C LEU A 97 2.59 7.81 -2.37
N GLN A 98 1.65 7.95 -3.29
CA GLN A 98 1.26 9.25 -3.87
C GLN A 98 0.60 10.14 -2.83
N GLY A 99 -0.30 9.60 -2.00
CA GLY A 99 -0.90 10.32 -0.86
C GLY A 99 0.17 10.80 0.14
N LEU A 100 1.11 9.91 0.51
CA LEU A 100 2.23 10.27 1.39
C LEU A 100 3.08 11.43 0.83
N ARG A 101 3.32 11.46 -0.49
CA ARG A 101 4.01 12.59 -1.13
C ARG A 101 3.20 13.87 -1.03
N ASP A 102 1.89 13.80 -1.28
CA ASP A 102 1.02 14.97 -1.22
C ASP A 102 0.99 15.54 0.21
N ASP A 103 0.90 14.71 1.24
CA ASP A 103 1.02 15.09 2.66
C ASP A 103 2.39 15.70 2.97
N CYS A 104 3.46 15.11 2.42
CA CYS A 104 4.82 15.62 2.60
C CYS A 104 4.96 17.03 2.02
N VAL A 105 4.47 17.27 0.82
CA VAL A 105 4.49 18.59 0.17
C VAL A 105 3.69 19.60 0.99
N ALA A 106 2.49 19.27 1.44
CA ALA A 106 1.64 20.13 2.25
C ALA A 106 2.35 20.51 3.57
N HIS A 107 2.85 19.51 4.31
CA HIS A 107 3.56 19.73 5.57
C HIS A 107 4.80 20.61 5.43
N LEU A 108 5.62 20.38 4.40
CA LEU A 108 6.85 21.13 4.19
C LEU A 108 6.62 22.55 3.67
N ALA A 109 5.48 22.78 3.01
CA ALA A 109 5.08 24.12 2.57
C ALA A 109 4.69 25.03 3.73
N GLU A 110 4.18 24.47 4.83
CA GLU A 110 3.79 25.22 6.04
C GLU A 110 4.97 25.50 6.98
N ARG A 111 6.09 24.77 6.84
CA ARG A 111 7.24 24.92 7.72
C ARG A 111 8.15 26.05 7.26
N ALA A 112 8.30 27.08 8.13
CA ALA A 112 9.22 28.18 7.89
C ALA A 112 10.69 27.73 7.96
N SER A 113 11.52 28.31 7.08
CA SER A 113 12.98 28.15 7.06
C SER A 113 13.63 29.49 6.65
N GLY A 114 13.96 30.31 7.61
CA GLY A 114 14.38 31.71 7.38
C GLY A 114 13.25 32.53 6.76
N GLU A 115 13.51 33.21 5.65
CA GLU A 115 12.52 34.01 4.89
C GLU A 115 11.70 33.16 3.90
N SER A 116 11.82 31.82 3.93
CA SER A 116 11.22 30.90 2.97
C SER A 116 10.56 29.72 3.69
N THR A 117 10.21 28.67 2.97
CA THR A 117 9.70 27.42 3.54
C THR A 117 10.69 26.27 3.34
N VAL A 118 10.55 25.21 4.16
CA VAL A 118 11.38 24.00 4.03
C VAL A 118 11.20 23.37 2.66
N LEU A 119 9.99 23.41 2.09
CA LEU A 119 9.69 22.90 0.75
C LEU A 119 10.59 23.51 -0.34
N LEU A 120 10.96 24.80 -0.20
CA LEU A 120 11.76 25.52 -1.20
C LEU A 120 13.27 25.29 -1.08
N GLN A 121 13.72 24.55 -0.07
CA GLN A 121 15.12 24.17 0.04
C GLN A 121 15.54 23.24 -1.11
N GLN A 122 16.70 23.50 -1.72
CA GLN A 122 17.15 22.80 -2.93
C GLN A 122 17.23 21.28 -2.74
N LEU A 123 17.75 20.82 -1.60
CA LEU A 123 17.85 19.40 -1.29
C LEU A 123 16.46 18.74 -1.17
N VAL A 124 15.52 19.42 -0.52
CA VAL A 124 14.13 18.93 -0.35
C VAL A 124 13.43 18.82 -1.70
N LYS A 125 13.53 19.85 -2.54
CA LYS A 125 12.99 19.83 -3.92
C LYS A 125 13.58 18.69 -4.75
N GLY A 126 14.89 18.46 -4.64
CA GLY A 126 15.56 17.37 -5.34
C GLY A 126 14.99 16.00 -4.93
N GLN A 127 14.90 15.74 -3.63
CA GLN A 127 14.35 14.47 -3.12
C GLN A 127 12.87 14.27 -3.47
N LEU A 128 12.05 15.33 -3.46
CA LEU A 128 10.65 15.25 -3.91
C LEU A 128 10.53 14.99 -5.40
N ALA A 129 11.39 15.61 -6.23
CA ALA A 129 11.42 15.38 -7.67
C ALA A 129 11.83 13.94 -8.00
N GLU A 130 12.84 13.40 -7.33
CA GLU A 130 13.24 11.99 -7.45
C GLU A 130 12.10 11.04 -7.04
N ALA A 131 11.45 11.29 -5.90
CA ALA A 131 10.31 10.49 -5.44
C ALA A 131 9.15 10.53 -6.46
N LEU A 132 8.86 11.69 -7.04
CA LEU A 132 7.86 11.83 -8.10
C LEU A 132 8.27 11.05 -9.36
N GLY A 133 9.53 11.16 -9.79
CA GLY A 133 10.07 10.42 -10.94
C GLY A 133 9.85 8.92 -10.78
N HIS A 134 10.24 8.33 -9.66
CA HIS A 134 10.02 6.91 -9.37
C HIS A 134 8.54 6.52 -9.34
N GLN A 135 7.66 7.37 -8.81
CA GLN A 135 6.21 7.10 -8.82
C GLN A 135 5.63 7.08 -10.24
N LEU A 136 6.11 7.98 -11.12
CA LEU A 136 5.70 8.02 -12.52
C LEU A 136 6.22 6.83 -13.32
N GLU A 137 7.47 6.42 -13.07
CA GLU A 137 8.07 5.22 -13.67
C GLU A 137 7.29 3.96 -13.28
N LEU A 138 6.98 3.79 -11.98
CA LEU A 138 6.17 2.67 -11.49
C LEU A 138 4.76 2.67 -12.11
N ALA A 139 4.11 3.83 -12.20
CA ALA A 139 2.80 3.94 -12.83
C ALA A 139 2.85 3.55 -14.30
N ALA A 140 3.81 4.09 -15.06
CA ALA A 140 3.98 3.81 -16.48
C ALA A 140 4.30 2.33 -16.74
N LEU A 141 5.13 1.71 -15.90
CA LEU A 141 5.45 0.30 -15.97
C LEU A 141 4.20 -0.57 -15.73
N LEU A 142 3.41 -0.25 -14.70
CA LEU A 142 2.17 -0.96 -14.42
C LEU A 142 1.10 -0.78 -15.50
N ASP A 143 1.10 0.34 -16.22
CA ASP A 143 0.19 0.59 -17.36
C ASP A 143 0.62 -0.17 -18.61
N ALA A 144 1.93 -0.31 -18.80
CA ALA A 144 2.50 -0.95 -19.99
C ALA A 144 2.63 -2.47 -19.89
N THR A 145 2.69 -3.02 -18.66
CA THR A 145 2.99 -4.44 -18.42
C THR A 145 1.71 -5.24 -18.23
N ALA A 146 1.54 -6.31 -19.01
CA ALA A 146 0.43 -7.23 -18.80
C ALA A 146 0.61 -7.99 -17.46
N PRO A 147 -0.48 -8.27 -16.70
CA PRO A 147 -0.38 -8.93 -15.38
C PRO A 147 0.43 -10.23 -15.38
N ARG A 148 0.38 -11.00 -16.48
CA ARG A 148 1.13 -12.25 -16.65
C ARG A 148 2.66 -12.07 -16.76
N GLU A 149 3.12 -10.85 -17.03
CA GLU A 149 4.54 -10.51 -17.18
C GLU A 149 5.13 -10.06 -15.83
N LEU A 150 4.28 -9.77 -14.86
CA LEU A 150 4.68 -9.44 -13.50
C LEU A 150 5.03 -10.72 -12.73
N THR A 151 6.24 -11.22 -12.94
CA THR A 151 6.76 -12.41 -12.26
C THR A 151 7.14 -12.12 -10.81
N GLY A 152 7.32 -13.16 -9.99
CA GLY A 152 7.67 -13.01 -8.57
C GLY A 152 8.89 -12.10 -8.30
N PRO A 153 10.03 -12.27 -9.00
CA PRO A 153 11.18 -11.37 -8.86
C PRO A 153 10.86 -9.92 -9.20
N VAL A 154 10.15 -9.68 -10.31
CA VAL A 154 9.76 -8.33 -10.75
C VAL A 154 8.83 -7.69 -9.70
N LEU A 155 7.83 -8.41 -9.23
CA LEU A 155 6.91 -7.91 -8.20
C LEU A 155 7.64 -7.54 -6.91
N ARG A 156 8.57 -8.38 -6.45
CA ARG A 156 9.38 -8.07 -5.25
C ARG A 156 10.19 -6.79 -5.42
N ASP A 157 10.80 -6.62 -6.57
CA ASP A 157 11.58 -5.42 -6.87
C ASP A 157 10.69 -4.17 -6.86
N LEU A 158 9.53 -4.21 -7.54
CA LEU A 158 8.58 -3.10 -7.57
C LEU A 158 8.03 -2.75 -6.17
N HIS A 159 7.69 -3.75 -5.35
CA HIS A 159 7.27 -3.53 -3.97
C HIS A 159 8.39 -2.94 -3.11
N SER A 160 9.63 -3.36 -3.35
CA SER A 160 10.82 -2.81 -2.67
C SER A 160 11.05 -1.34 -3.05
N GLN A 161 10.88 -0.98 -4.32
CA GLN A 161 10.97 0.40 -4.79
C GLN A 161 9.91 1.29 -4.13
N VAL A 162 8.65 0.85 -4.06
CA VAL A 162 7.58 1.57 -3.34
C VAL A 162 7.99 1.84 -1.88
N THR A 163 8.50 0.81 -1.20
CA THR A 163 8.97 0.93 0.18
C THR A 163 10.14 1.91 0.31
N ALA A 164 11.13 1.83 -0.58
CA ALA A 164 12.31 2.71 -0.55
C ALA A 164 11.93 4.19 -0.73
N VAL A 165 11.06 4.49 -1.69
CA VAL A 165 10.56 5.86 -1.93
C VAL A 165 9.72 6.35 -0.73
N GLY A 166 8.86 5.49 -0.16
CA GLY A 166 8.09 5.82 1.03
C GLY A 166 8.97 6.22 2.22
N ARG A 167 10.07 5.50 2.44
CA ARG A 167 11.04 5.80 3.50
C ARG A 167 11.78 7.13 3.25
N VAL A 168 12.00 7.53 2.00
CA VAL A 168 12.54 8.87 1.68
C VAL A 168 11.55 9.95 2.10
N LEU A 169 10.28 9.82 1.72
CA LEU A 169 9.24 10.78 2.07
C LEU A 169 9.02 10.89 3.59
N LEU A 170 9.01 9.76 4.31
CA LEU A 170 8.92 9.77 5.78
C LEU A 170 10.10 10.50 6.44
N ARG A 171 11.31 10.36 5.92
CA ARG A 171 12.47 11.12 6.41
C ARG A 171 12.32 12.62 6.18
N LEU A 172 11.75 13.04 5.06
CA LEU A 172 11.46 14.45 4.79
C LEU A 172 10.42 15.04 5.76
N LEU A 173 9.44 14.25 6.18
CA LEU A 173 8.46 14.62 7.21
C LEU A 173 9.10 14.74 8.61
N GLY A 174 10.27 14.12 8.82
CA GLY A 174 10.94 14.11 10.12
C GLY A 174 10.06 13.50 11.21
N ALA A 175 10.02 14.09 12.40
CA ALA A 175 9.23 13.59 13.52
C ALA A 175 7.72 13.49 13.22
N HIS A 176 7.19 14.36 12.37
CA HIS A 176 5.78 14.32 11.95
C HIS A 176 5.39 13.01 11.27
N GLY A 177 6.30 12.46 10.45
CA GLY A 177 6.09 11.18 9.78
C GLY A 177 5.96 9.97 10.73
N PHE A 178 6.39 10.11 12.00
CA PHE A 178 6.41 9.03 13.00
C PHE A 178 5.42 9.23 14.16
N LEU A 179 4.52 10.21 14.05
CA LEU A 179 3.42 10.34 15.03
C LEU A 179 2.49 9.13 14.95
N ALA A 180 1.89 8.77 16.09
CA ALA A 180 1.01 7.59 16.19
C ALA A 180 -0.16 7.63 15.20
N ASP A 181 -0.72 8.84 14.97
CA ASP A 181 -1.81 9.09 14.02
C ASP A 181 -1.29 9.66 12.68
N GLY A 182 0.01 9.60 12.46
CA GLY A 182 0.68 10.16 11.29
C GLY A 182 0.78 9.20 10.12
N PRO A 183 1.31 9.68 8.99
CA PRO A 183 1.43 8.91 7.76
C PRO A 183 2.36 7.69 7.88
N GLY A 184 3.24 7.66 8.89
CA GLY A 184 4.11 6.52 9.17
C GLY A 184 3.38 5.24 9.52
N ALA A 185 2.25 5.33 10.21
CA ALA A 185 1.41 4.15 10.50
C ALA A 185 0.87 3.52 9.21
N THR A 186 0.35 4.34 8.28
CA THR A 186 -0.11 3.89 6.96
C THR A 186 1.02 3.30 6.13
N ALA A 187 2.19 3.96 6.11
CA ALA A 187 3.37 3.47 5.40
C ALA A 187 3.84 2.12 5.94
N HIS A 188 3.87 1.94 7.28
CA HIS A 188 4.21 0.67 7.91
C HIS A 188 3.24 -0.45 7.49
N VAL A 189 1.93 -0.20 7.52
CA VAL A 189 0.96 -1.22 7.09
C VAL A 189 1.04 -1.47 5.58
N SER A 190 1.37 -0.46 4.77
CA SER A 190 1.69 -0.65 3.35
C SER A 190 2.90 -1.58 3.13
N GLU A 191 3.96 -1.48 3.92
CA GLU A 191 5.08 -2.43 3.88
C GLU A 191 4.62 -3.84 4.29
N LEU A 192 3.84 -3.94 5.37
CA LEU A 192 3.30 -5.21 5.86
C LEU A 192 2.41 -5.91 4.82
N LEU A 193 1.66 -5.17 3.99
CA LEU A 193 0.91 -5.76 2.87
C LEU A 193 1.84 -6.52 1.91
N ALA A 194 3.01 -5.98 1.60
CA ALA A 194 3.97 -6.70 0.76
C ALA A 194 4.49 -7.96 1.48
N ASP A 195 4.87 -7.86 2.74
CA ASP A 195 5.39 -8.99 3.51
C ASP A 195 4.36 -10.12 3.66
N VAL A 196 3.08 -9.77 3.83
CA VAL A 196 1.99 -10.75 3.97
C VAL A 196 1.67 -11.45 2.66
N TYR A 197 1.66 -10.74 1.53
CA TYR A 197 1.10 -11.27 0.28
C TYR A 197 2.14 -11.65 -0.78
N LEU A 198 3.40 -11.24 -0.65
CA LEU A 198 4.46 -11.69 -1.55
C LEU A 198 4.90 -13.11 -1.20
N HIS A 199 4.98 -13.96 -2.21
CA HIS A 199 5.56 -15.28 -2.03
C HIS A 199 7.06 -15.14 -1.71
N ALA A 200 7.50 -15.70 -0.59
CA ALA A 200 8.88 -16.06 -0.45
C ALA A 200 9.17 -17.16 -1.50
N GLU A 201 10.01 -16.89 -2.49
CA GLU A 201 10.58 -18.01 -3.25
C GLU A 201 11.36 -18.88 -2.26
N GLU A 202 10.97 -20.15 -2.16
CA GLU A 202 11.83 -21.14 -1.54
C GLU A 202 13.17 -21.08 -2.26
N ALA A 203 14.22 -20.70 -1.53
CA ALA A 203 15.58 -20.81 -2.03
C ALA A 203 15.82 -22.29 -2.36
N ARG A 204 15.81 -22.62 -3.65
CA ARG A 204 16.25 -23.92 -4.15
C ARG A 204 17.77 -23.97 -4.18
#